data_19fdf9ca339a458daf3dc57e9e4e493e
#
_entry.id   19fdf9ca339a458daf3dc57e9e4e493e
#
_cell.length_a   1.000
_cell.length_b   1.000
_cell.length_c   1.000
_cell.angle_alpha   90.00
_cell.angle_beta   90.00
_cell.angle_gamma   90.00
#
_symmetry.space_group_name_H-M   'P 1'
#
loop_
_entity.id
_entity.type
_entity.pdbx_description
1 polymer ?
#
loop_
_entity_poly.entity_id
_entity_poly.type
_entity_poly.pdbx_seq_one_letter_code
_entity_poly.pdbx_strand_id
1 'polypeptide(L)'
;MSHHPMRLTIVGCSGSYPGPESAASCYLLEAEEAGRTWRILLDLGNGALGQLHRHTDPLGIDAVFLSHLHADHCLDLCGYYVMRKYHPTGAQPQIPVWGPSGTAERMARAYDLPVDPGMTEEFAFHAYGDNGGVVELGPFRVEARRVVHPVAAYALRVTAGGRTLVYSGDTGPCRELDEVAVGADLLLAEASFRSGDDNPPELHMTGADCGRTASHAGAGRLVLTHVPPWHDPADAEAEARAEWSGPVELARAGATYDI
;
A
#
# COMPACT_ATOMS: atom_id res chain seq x y z
N MET A 1 10.06 21.29 -19.28
CA MET A 1 9.01 21.06 -18.28
C MET A 1 9.69 20.37 -17.12
N SER A 2 9.74 20.96 -15.94
CA SER A 2 10.28 20.32 -14.75
C SER A 2 9.38 19.14 -14.40
N HIS A 3 9.86 17.91 -14.60
CA HIS A 3 9.21 16.74 -14.06
C HIS A 3 9.32 16.84 -12.53
N HIS A 4 8.23 17.11 -11.85
CA HIS A 4 8.18 16.97 -10.40
C HIS A 4 8.14 15.47 -10.10
N PRO A 5 9.10 14.91 -9.38
CA PRO A 5 9.15 13.49 -9.08
C PRO A 5 7.93 13.08 -8.24
N MET A 6 7.47 11.85 -8.45
CA MET A 6 6.56 11.21 -7.50
C MET A 6 7.38 10.86 -6.25
N ARG A 7 6.86 11.18 -5.07
CA ARG A 7 7.51 10.86 -3.80
C ARG A 7 6.72 9.79 -3.05
N LEU A 8 7.43 8.76 -2.60
CA LEU A 8 6.93 7.77 -1.66
C LEU A 8 7.44 8.08 -0.26
N THR A 9 6.57 8.10 0.74
CA THR A 9 6.93 8.10 2.17
C THR A 9 6.39 6.84 2.82
N ILE A 10 7.26 6.10 3.52
CA ILE A 10 6.88 4.92 4.30
C ILE A 10 6.28 5.40 5.63
N VAL A 11 4.96 5.35 5.78
CA VAL A 11 4.27 5.71 7.02
C VAL A 11 4.25 4.54 7.98
N GLY A 12 4.03 3.33 7.44
CA GLY A 12 4.07 2.06 8.15
C GLY A 12 4.48 0.93 7.22
N CYS A 13 5.30 0.00 7.71
CA CYS A 13 5.85 -1.12 6.94
C CYS A 13 5.96 -2.43 7.73
N SER A 14 5.38 -2.49 8.93
CA SER A 14 5.35 -3.72 9.74
C SER A 14 4.33 -4.69 9.16
N GLY A 15 4.71 -5.95 9.00
CA GLY A 15 3.82 -7.01 8.51
C GLY A 15 2.97 -7.61 9.61
N SER A 16 1.78 -8.08 9.28
CA SER A 16 0.80 -8.78 10.13
C SER A 16 0.22 -7.94 11.28
N TYR A 17 1.00 -7.09 11.92
CA TYR A 17 0.57 -6.18 13.00
C TYR A 17 1.64 -5.09 13.23
N PRO A 18 1.30 -3.95 13.91
CA PRO A 18 2.27 -2.92 14.22
C PRO A 18 3.40 -3.44 15.10
N GLY A 19 4.64 -3.18 14.70
CA GLY A 19 5.81 -3.40 15.53
C GLY A 19 6.15 -2.18 16.40
N PRO A 20 7.17 -2.29 17.26
CA PRO A 20 7.58 -1.16 18.11
C PRO A 20 8.13 0.02 17.30
N GLU A 21 8.73 -0.23 16.14
CA GLU A 21 9.40 0.78 15.32
C GLU A 21 8.53 1.26 14.14
N SER A 22 7.40 0.58 13.85
CA SER A 22 6.56 0.88 12.69
C SER A 22 5.11 0.52 12.92
N ALA A 23 4.20 1.37 12.43
CA ALA A 23 2.81 0.99 12.20
C ALA A 23 2.72 -0.11 11.12
N ALA A 24 1.54 -0.72 10.99
CA ALA A 24 1.22 -1.62 9.90
C ALA A 24 1.18 -0.88 8.55
N SER A 25 0.93 -1.59 7.47
CA SER A 25 1.08 -1.10 6.10
C SER A 25 0.36 0.22 5.82
N CYS A 26 1.14 1.24 5.44
CA CYS A 26 0.63 2.52 4.94
C CYS A 26 1.74 3.26 4.18
N TYR A 27 1.46 3.65 2.96
CA TYR A 27 2.42 4.30 2.08
C TYR A 27 1.80 5.56 1.50
N LEU A 28 2.40 6.72 1.78
CA LEU A 28 1.96 8.02 1.27
C LEU A 28 2.68 8.30 -0.06
N LEU A 29 1.90 8.53 -1.11
CA LEU A 29 2.40 9.02 -2.39
C LEU A 29 1.99 10.46 -2.60
N GLU A 30 2.95 11.27 -3.02
CA GLU A 30 2.77 12.68 -3.35
C GLU A 30 3.26 12.96 -4.78
N ALA A 31 2.50 13.76 -5.53
CA ALA A 31 2.92 14.27 -6.83
C ALA A 31 2.31 15.65 -7.09
N GLU A 32 3.03 16.48 -7.86
CA GLU A 32 2.61 17.82 -8.18
C GLU A 32 1.87 17.87 -9.53
N GLU A 33 0.73 18.55 -9.55
CA GLU A 33 0.04 18.89 -10.79
C GLU A 33 -0.65 20.26 -10.68
N ALA A 34 -0.46 21.11 -11.67
CA ALA A 34 -1.08 22.43 -11.74
C ALA A 34 -0.85 23.32 -10.51
N GLY A 35 0.29 23.20 -9.86
CA GLY A 35 0.66 23.96 -8.65
C GLY A 35 0.03 23.45 -7.36
N ARG A 36 -0.54 22.25 -7.39
CA ARG A 36 -1.11 21.56 -6.23
C ARG A 36 -0.37 20.26 -5.97
N THR A 37 -0.08 19.97 -4.70
CA THR A 37 0.37 18.64 -4.26
C THR A 37 -0.83 17.74 -4.06
N TRP A 38 -0.88 16.64 -4.82
CA TRP A 38 -1.85 15.57 -4.66
C TRP A 38 -1.27 14.50 -3.76
N ARG A 39 -2.10 13.92 -2.88
CA ARG A 39 -1.71 12.93 -1.89
C ARG A 39 -2.65 11.75 -1.90
N ILE A 40 -2.09 10.55 -2.10
CA ILE A 40 -2.86 9.31 -1.98
C ILE A 40 -2.18 8.37 -0.99
N LEU A 41 -2.98 7.53 -0.34
CA LEU A 41 -2.48 6.46 0.51
C LEU A 41 -2.65 5.12 -0.20
N LEU A 42 -1.62 4.28 -0.15
CA LEU A 42 -1.73 2.86 -0.41
C LEU A 42 -1.77 2.16 0.95
N ASP A 43 -2.89 1.55 1.26
CA ASP A 43 -3.29 1.01 2.55
C ASP A 43 -3.34 2.03 3.71
N LEU A 44 -4.03 1.66 4.76
CA LEU A 44 -4.13 2.40 6.03
C LEU A 44 -4.34 1.41 7.18
N GLY A 45 -3.29 0.64 7.45
CA GLY A 45 -3.25 -0.37 8.50
C GLY A 45 -3.24 0.23 9.90
N ASN A 46 -3.46 -0.61 10.89
CA ASN A 46 -3.57 -0.18 12.28
C ASN A 46 -2.29 0.49 12.80
N GLY A 47 -2.49 1.62 13.49
CA GLY A 47 -1.46 2.53 14.00
C GLY A 47 -0.95 3.56 12.97
N ALA A 48 -1.29 3.40 11.68
CA ALA A 48 -0.76 4.23 10.61
C ALA A 48 -1.33 5.66 10.61
N LEU A 49 -2.60 5.85 10.96
CA LEU A 49 -3.21 7.18 11.02
C LEU A 49 -2.44 8.09 12.00
N GLY A 50 -2.04 7.56 13.16
CA GLY A 50 -1.26 8.30 14.13
C GLY A 50 0.12 8.69 13.60
N GLN A 51 0.78 7.81 12.84
CA GLN A 51 2.07 8.09 12.22
C GLN A 51 1.95 9.05 11.03
N LEU A 52 0.85 8.99 10.28
CA LEU A 52 0.60 9.87 9.13
C LEU A 52 0.67 11.36 9.50
N HIS A 53 0.21 11.74 10.70
CA HIS A 53 0.33 13.12 11.22
C HIS A 53 1.76 13.65 11.30
N ARG A 54 2.77 12.79 11.29
CA ARG A 54 4.19 13.19 11.31
C ARG A 54 4.69 13.60 9.92
N HIS A 55 3.96 13.24 8.88
CA HIS A 55 4.37 13.41 7.48
C HIS A 55 3.51 14.43 6.74
N THR A 56 2.21 14.44 7.02
CA THR A 56 1.26 15.39 6.41
C THR A 56 0.05 15.58 7.32
N ASP A 57 -0.78 16.59 7.01
CA ASP A 57 -2.13 16.67 7.57
C ASP A 57 -3.01 15.60 6.90
N PRO A 58 -3.54 14.62 7.66
CA PRO A 58 -4.39 13.58 7.09
C PRO A 58 -5.64 14.12 6.40
N LEU A 59 -6.15 15.31 6.77
CA LEU A 59 -7.28 15.95 6.07
C LEU A 59 -6.91 16.39 4.64
N GLY A 60 -5.62 16.48 4.33
CA GLY A 60 -5.11 16.79 2.99
C GLY A 60 -4.94 15.56 2.06
N ILE A 61 -5.40 14.38 2.46
CA ILE A 61 -5.37 13.18 1.62
C ILE A 61 -6.52 13.23 0.60
N ASP A 62 -6.20 13.00 -0.67
CA ASP A 62 -7.14 13.04 -1.78
C ASP A 62 -7.86 11.71 -2.01
N ALA A 63 -7.21 10.58 -1.73
CA ALA A 63 -7.81 9.24 -1.85
C ALA A 63 -7.03 8.19 -1.04
N VAL A 64 -7.71 7.07 -0.74
CA VAL A 64 -7.10 5.86 -0.17
C VAL A 64 -7.32 4.70 -1.13
N PHE A 65 -6.26 3.93 -1.40
CA PHE A 65 -6.29 2.72 -2.22
C PHE A 65 -5.89 1.53 -1.36
N LEU A 66 -6.83 0.64 -1.07
CA LEU A 66 -6.60 -0.55 -0.26
C LEU A 66 -6.20 -1.73 -1.13
N SER A 67 -5.09 -2.39 -0.81
CA SER A 67 -4.68 -3.63 -1.47
C SER A 67 -5.66 -4.77 -1.16
N HIS A 68 -6.01 -4.93 0.12
CA HIS A 68 -6.97 -5.93 0.60
C HIS A 68 -7.54 -5.54 1.99
N LEU A 69 -8.35 -6.42 2.61
CA LEU A 69 -9.13 -6.06 3.80
C LEU A 69 -8.69 -6.77 5.09
N HIS A 70 -7.44 -7.25 5.18
CA HIS A 70 -6.88 -7.62 6.48
C HIS A 70 -6.68 -6.38 7.37
N ALA A 71 -6.69 -6.57 8.67
CA ALA A 71 -6.70 -5.46 9.64
C ALA A 71 -5.46 -4.55 9.52
N ASP A 72 -4.33 -5.14 9.27
CA ASP A 72 -3.04 -4.46 9.11
C ASP A 72 -2.89 -3.70 7.78
N HIS A 73 -3.93 -3.67 6.96
CA HIS A 73 -4.01 -2.88 5.71
C HIS A 73 -5.15 -1.87 5.68
N CYS A 74 -6.18 -1.99 6.54
CA CYS A 74 -7.37 -1.16 6.40
C CYS A 74 -7.97 -0.61 7.70
N LEU A 75 -7.54 -1.11 8.88
CA LEU A 75 -8.33 -0.90 10.11
C LEU A 75 -8.33 0.56 10.59
N ASP A 76 -7.30 1.36 10.31
CA ASP A 76 -7.26 2.77 10.70
C ASP A 76 -8.23 3.65 9.90
N LEU A 77 -8.91 3.13 8.87
CA LEU A 77 -10.09 3.79 8.31
C LEU A 77 -11.18 4.04 9.38
N CYS A 78 -11.26 3.20 10.41
CA CYS A 78 -12.17 3.42 11.54
C CYS A 78 -11.80 4.69 12.32
N GLY A 79 -10.52 4.89 12.64
CA GLY A 79 -10.04 6.13 13.28
C GLY A 79 -10.15 7.33 12.35
N TYR A 80 -9.89 7.13 11.07
CA TYR A 80 -9.97 8.19 10.07
C TYR A 80 -11.43 8.66 9.85
N TYR A 81 -12.41 7.74 9.90
CA TYR A 81 -13.84 8.06 9.95
C TYR A 81 -14.15 9.01 11.10
N VAL A 82 -13.68 8.68 12.33
CA VAL A 82 -13.90 9.52 13.52
C VAL A 82 -13.31 10.92 13.32
N MET A 83 -12.06 10.97 12.84
CA MET A 83 -11.37 12.24 12.58
C MET A 83 -12.13 13.10 11.57
N ARG A 84 -12.63 12.51 10.46
CA ARG A 84 -13.33 13.26 9.41
C ARG A 84 -14.72 13.69 9.82
N LYS A 85 -15.46 12.84 10.54
CA LYS A 85 -16.83 13.10 10.97
C LYS A 85 -16.92 14.14 12.10
N TYR A 86 -16.04 14.01 13.10
CA TYR A 86 -16.14 14.78 14.34
C TYR A 86 -15.04 15.83 14.48
N HIS A 87 -14.40 16.23 13.38
CA HIS A 87 -13.35 17.23 13.43
C HIS A 87 -13.88 18.55 14.00
N PRO A 88 -13.11 19.29 14.85
CA PRO A 88 -13.57 20.55 15.45
C PRO A 88 -13.99 21.64 14.46
N THR A 89 -13.49 21.58 13.22
CA THR A 89 -13.89 22.50 12.13
C THR A 89 -15.16 22.08 11.40
N GLY A 90 -15.82 21.01 11.84
CA GLY A 90 -16.98 20.40 11.22
C GLY A 90 -16.66 19.13 10.42
N ALA A 91 -17.71 18.46 9.95
CA ALA A 91 -17.58 17.28 9.10
C ALA A 91 -16.80 17.63 7.82
N GLN A 92 -15.89 16.72 7.43
CA GLN A 92 -15.01 16.94 6.29
C GLN A 92 -15.65 16.46 4.98
N PRO A 93 -15.28 17.05 3.84
CA PRO A 93 -15.75 16.58 2.54
C PRO A 93 -15.42 15.09 2.34
N GLN A 94 -16.34 14.37 1.69
CA GLN A 94 -16.14 12.97 1.32
C GLN A 94 -14.91 12.79 0.44
N ILE A 95 -14.10 11.74 0.69
CA ILE A 95 -12.98 11.35 -0.19
C ILE A 95 -13.19 9.93 -0.73
N PRO A 96 -12.66 9.62 -1.93
CA PRO A 96 -12.74 8.26 -2.47
C PRO A 96 -11.85 7.28 -1.70
N VAL A 97 -12.41 6.09 -1.47
CA VAL A 97 -11.69 4.90 -0.97
C VAL A 97 -11.90 3.78 -1.96
N TRP A 98 -10.82 3.40 -2.64
CA TRP A 98 -10.81 2.29 -3.59
C TRP A 98 -10.30 1.03 -2.89
N GLY A 99 -10.93 -0.11 -3.16
CA GLY A 99 -10.51 -1.37 -2.55
C GLY A 99 -11.26 -2.57 -3.11
N PRO A 100 -11.09 -3.76 -2.51
CA PRO A 100 -11.89 -4.94 -2.84
C PRO A 100 -13.39 -4.70 -2.65
N SER A 101 -14.22 -5.49 -3.33
CA SER A 101 -15.65 -5.51 -3.07
C SER A 101 -15.92 -5.81 -1.59
N GLY A 102 -16.92 -5.12 -0.99
CA GLY A 102 -17.27 -5.27 0.42
C GLY A 102 -16.50 -4.37 1.38
N THR A 103 -15.63 -3.46 0.90
CA THR A 103 -14.87 -2.53 1.76
C THR A 103 -15.78 -1.72 2.69
N ALA A 104 -16.85 -1.11 2.16
CA ALA A 104 -17.79 -0.31 2.96
C ALA A 104 -18.42 -1.13 4.11
N GLU A 105 -18.92 -2.33 3.79
CA GLU A 105 -19.51 -3.24 4.77
C GLU A 105 -18.49 -3.70 5.82
N ARG A 106 -17.28 -4.06 5.39
CA ARG A 106 -16.19 -4.46 6.27
C ARG A 106 -15.84 -3.38 7.29
N MET A 107 -15.74 -2.12 6.84
CA MET A 107 -15.40 -0.99 7.70
C MET A 107 -16.55 -0.61 8.63
N ALA A 108 -17.80 -0.59 8.16
CA ALA A 108 -18.96 -0.37 9.01
C ALA A 108 -19.01 -1.38 10.16
N ARG A 109 -18.87 -2.68 9.86
CA ARG A 109 -18.84 -3.75 10.88
C ARG A 109 -17.64 -3.65 11.82
N ALA A 110 -16.47 -3.25 11.33
CA ALA A 110 -15.28 -3.10 12.18
C ALA A 110 -15.43 -1.99 13.23
N TYR A 111 -16.25 -0.99 12.95
CA TYR A 111 -16.55 0.12 13.88
C TYR A 111 -17.90 -0.05 14.61
N ASP A 112 -18.58 -1.18 14.43
CA ASP A 112 -19.92 -1.46 15.01
C ASP A 112 -20.99 -0.46 14.55
N LEU A 113 -20.97 -0.09 13.26
CA LEU A 113 -22.00 0.72 12.61
C LEU A 113 -22.98 -0.17 11.83
N PRO A 114 -24.24 0.29 11.65
CA PRO A 114 -25.12 -0.25 10.61
C PRO A 114 -24.39 -0.19 9.25
N VAL A 115 -24.62 -1.20 8.40
CA VAL A 115 -24.00 -1.22 7.05
C VAL A 115 -24.48 -0.04 6.19
N ASP A 116 -25.70 0.39 6.38
CA ASP A 116 -26.31 1.55 5.72
C ASP A 116 -26.71 2.59 6.79
N PRO A 117 -26.22 3.82 6.75
CA PRO A 117 -25.26 4.38 5.78
C PRO A 117 -23.79 4.01 6.03
N GLY A 118 -23.45 3.36 7.16
CA GLY A 118 -22.08 3.03 7.51
C GLY A 118 -21.18 4.26 7.61
N MET A 119 -20.11 4.28 6.81
CA MET A 119 -19.15 5.40 6.72
C MET A 119 -19.27 6.16 5.38
N THR A 120 -20.41 6.03 4.68
CA THR A 120 -20.56 6.57 3.33
C THR A 120 -20.76 8.09 3.26
N GLU A 121 -20.95 8.76 4.39
CA GLU A 121 -20.93 10.21 4.46
C GLU A 121 -19.50 10.79 4.39
N GLU A 122 -18.52 10.04 4.90
CA GLU A 122 -17.11 10.44 4.96
C GLU A 122 -16.27 9.87 3.81
N PHE A 123 -16.67 8.71 3.28
CA PHE A 123 -15.93 7.98 2.24
C PHE A 123 -16.82 7.57 1.07
N ALA A 124 -16.40 7.92 -0.15
CA ALA A 124 -16.96 7.37 -1.38
C ALA A 124 -16.28 6.03 -1.66
N PHE A 125 -16.89 4.92 -1.25
CA PHE A 125 -16.32 3.61 -1.48
C PHE A 125 -16.53 3.15 -2.93
N HIS A 126 -15.44 2.69 -3.55
CA HIS A 126 -15.40 2.15 -4.90
C HIS A 126 -14.70 0.80 -4.90
N ALA A 127 -15.29 -0.18 -5.57
CA ALA A 127 -14.67 -1.50 -5.71
C ALA A 127 -13.80 -1.55 -6.98
N TYR A 128 -12.65 -2.25 -6.89
CA TYR A 128 -11.97 -2.75 -8.09
C TYR A 128 -12.85 -3.81 -8.75
N GLY A 129 -12.73 -4.00 -10.06
CA GLY A 129 -13.32 -5.18 -10.71
C GLY A 129 -12.67 -6.48 -10.22
N ASP A 130 -13.28 -7.63 -10.50
CA ASP A 130 -12.80 -8.95 -10.03
C ASP A 130 -11.32 -9.21 -10.41
N ASN A 131 -10.89 -8.74 -11.56
CA ASN A 131 -9.50 -8.84 -12.04
C ASN A 131 -8.68 -7.57 -11.80
N GLY A 132 -9.25 -6.54 -11.17
CA GLY A 132 -8.66 -5.23 -11.00
C GLY A 132 -9.31 -4.16 -11.87
N GLY A 133 -8.65 -3.02 -12.01
CA GLY A 133 -9.14 -1.87 -12.77
C GLY A 133 -8.15 -0.72 -12.79
N VAL A 134 -8.51 0.34 -13.48
CA VAL A 134 -7.69 1.56 -13.60
C VAL A 134 -8.47 2.75 -13.09
N VAL A 135 -7.81 3.59 -12.30
CA VAL A 135 -8.33 4.82 -11.74
C VAL A 135 -7.40 5.96 -12.12
N GLU A 136 -7.95 7.04 -12.65
CA GLU A 136 -7.23 8.30 -12.89
C GLU A 136 -7.65 9.31 -11.81
N LEU A 137 -6.67 9.89 -11.10
CA LEU A 137 -6.91 10.88 -10.05
C LEU A 137 -5.79 11.92 -10.03
N GLY A 138 -6.07 13.15 -10.47
CA GLY A 138 -5.04 14.16 -10.63
C GLY A 138 -3.86 13.64 -11.44
N PRO A 139 -2.61 13.76 -10.95
CA PRO A 139 -1.43 13.26 -11.66
C PRO A 139 -1.29 11.74 -11.63
N PHE A 140 -2.07 11.05 -10.80
CA PHE A 140 -1.94 9.61 -10.60
C PHE A 140 -2.81 8.79 -11.54
N ARG A 141 -2.20 7.80 -12.16
CA ARG A 141 -2.88 6.66 -12.78
C ARG A 141 -2.58 5.43 -11.92
N VAL A 142 -3.62 4.88 -11.29
CA VAL A 142 -3.52 3.70 -10.42
C VAL A 142 -4.17 2.52 -11.11
N GLU A 143 -3.39 1.47 -11.38
CA GLU A 143 -3.86 0.20 -11.90
C GLU A 143 -3.81 -0.83 -10.77
N ALA A 144 -4.99 -1.34 -10.38
CA ALA A 144 -5.11 -2.48 -9.49
C ALA A 144 -5.10 -3.77 -10.30
N ARG A 145 -4.29 -4.75 -9.91
CA ARG A 145 -4.21 -6.07 -10.53
C ARG A 145 -4.43 -7.14 -9.46
N ARG A 146 -5.39 -8.02 -9.69
CA ARG A 146 -5.63 -9.15 -8.80
C ARG A 146 -4.37 -9.99 -8.64
N VAL A 147 -4.03 -10.35 -7.38
CA VAL A 147 -2.91 -11.23 -7.03
C VAL A 147 -3.38 -12.40 -6.18
N VAL A 148 -2.46 -13.29 -5.80
CA VAL A 148 -2.77 -14.55 -5.13
C VAL A 148 -2.64 -14.39 -3.62
N HIS A 149 -3.80 -14.38 -2.94
CA HIS A 149 -3.91 -14.31 -1.49
C HIS A 149 -5.23 -14.96 -1.06
N PRO A 150 -5.39 -15.46 0.22
CA PRO A 150 -6.62 -16.11 0.67
C PRO A 150 -7.89 -15.26 0.57
N VAL A 151 -7.74 -13.95 0.57
CA VAL A 151 -8.84 -12.99 0.35
C VAL A 151 -8.63 -12.22 -0.96
N ALA A 152 -9.62 -11.42 -1.35
CA ALA A 152 -9.47 -10.52 -2.50
C ALA A 152 -8.34 -9.52 -2.25
N ALA A 153 -7.21 -9.66 -2.96
CA ALA A 153 -6.02 -8.83 -2.85
C ALA A 153 -5.52 -8.35 -4.22
N TYR A 154 -4.93 -7.16 -4.23
CA TYR A 154 -4.50 -6.49 -5.45
C TYR A 154 -3.12 -5.86 -5.27
N ALA A 155 -2.24 -6.09 -6.22
CA ALA A 155 -1.08 -5.23 -6.42
C ALA A 155 -1.52 -3.91 -7.07
N LEU A 156 -0.84 -2.83 -6.72
CA LEU A 156 -1.17 -1.47 -7.17
C LEU A 156 0.02 -0.89 -7.95
N ARG A 157 -0.18 -0.66 -9.25
CA ARG A 157 0.77 0.06 -10.10
C ARG A 157 0.36 1.52 -10.17
N VAL A 158 1.19 2.42 -9.66
CA VAL A 158 0.96 3.86 -9.66
C VAL A 158 1.93 4.55 -10.60
N THR A 159 1.39 5.32 -11.54
CA THR A 159 2.19 6.11 -12.48
C THR A 159 1.86 7.59 -12.31
N ALA A 160 2.88 8.43 -12.18
CA ALA A 160 2.77 9.88 -12.17
C ALA A 160 4.06 10.51 -12.72
N GLY A 161 3.95 11.60 -13.49
CA GLY A 161 5.11 12.30 -14.04
C GLY A 161 6.05 11.44 -14.91
N GLY A 162 5.56 10.34 -15.49
CA GLY A 162 6.36 9.39 -16.27
C GLY A 162 7.16 8.40 -15.43
N ARG A 163 6.94 8.35 -14.13
CA ARG A 163 7.55 7.41 -13.18
C ARG A 163 6.54 6.40 -12.69
N THR A 164 7.01 5.24 -12.30
CA THR A 164 6.17 4.10 -11.91
C THR A 164 6.64 3.48 -10.60
N LEU A 165 5.72 3.41 -9.64
CA LEU A 165 5.82 2.57 -8.44
C LEU A 165 4.88 1.38 -8.59
N VAL A 166 5.33 0.20 -8.16
CA VAL A 166 4.45 -0.96 -7.96
C VAL A 166 4.52 -1.39 -6.52
N TYR A 167 3.37 -1.47 -5.86
CA TYR A 167 3.19 -2.05 -4.54
C TYR A 167 2.53 -3.42 -4.67
N SER A 168 3.14 -4.45 -4.11
CA SER A 168 2.64 -5.82 -4.25
C SER A 168 1.30 -6.07 -3.56
N GLY A 169 0.97 -5.28 -2.48
CA GLY A 169 0.03 -5.76 -1.48
C GLY A 169 0.55 -7.05 -0.86
N ASP A 170 -0.31 -7.83 -0.21
CA ASP A 170 0.03 -9.17 0.25
C ASP A 170 -0.28 -10.20 -0.85
N THR A 171 0.69 -11.05 -1.12
CA THR A 171 0.58 -12.05 -2.19
C THR A 171 1.61 -13.16 -2.06
N GLY A 172 1.22 -14.38 -2.39
CA GLY A 172 2.19 -15.39 -2.79
C GLY A 172 2.83 -15.06 -4.15
N PRO A 173 3.95 -15.70 -4.52
CA PRO A 173 4.56 -15.54 -5.84
C PRO A 173 3.55 -15.84 -6.93
N CYS A 174 3.34 -14.90 -7.87
CA CYS A 174 2.37 -15.08 -8.95
C CYS A 174 2.75 -14.30 -10.21
N ARG A 175 2.27 -14.80 -11.34
CA ARG A 175 2.51 -14.21 -12.66
C ARG A 175 1.92 -12.80 -12.77
N GLU A 176 0.78 -12.56 -12.14
CA GLU A 176 0.07 -11.29 -12.17
C GLU A 176 0.91 -10.17 -11.55
N LEU A 177 1.66 -10.47 -10.47
CA LEU A 177 2.60 -9.53 -9.88
C LEU A 177 3.78 -9.27 -10.82
N ASP A 178 4.37 -10.32 -11.39
CA ASP A 178 5.48 -10.17 -12.34
C ASP A 178 5.07 -9.30 -13.53
N GLU A 179 3.86 -9.52 -14.09
CA GLU A 179 3.34 -8.74 -15.23
C GLU A 179 3.11 -7.25 -14.86
N VAL A 180 2.47 -6.98 -13.72
CA VAL A 180 2.17 -5.59 -13.33
C VAL A 180 3.43 -4.83 -12.89
N ALA A 181 4.47 -5.53 -12.44
CA ALA A 181 5.74 -4.96 -12.02
C ALA A 181 6.69 -4.59 -13.17
N VAL A 182 6.41 -5.04 -14.42
CA VAL A 182 7.30 -4.79 -15.57
C VAL A 182 7.66 -3.31 -15.69
N GLY A 183 8.97 -3.02 -15.68
CA GLY A 183 9.54 -1.70 -15.87
C GLY A 183 9.21 -0.71 -14.73
N ALA A 184 8.93 -1.19 -13.52
CA ALA A 184 8.76 -0.32 -12.36
C ALA A 184 10.07 0.39 -12.03
N ASP A 185 10.03 1.71 -11.83
CA ASP A 185 11.18 2.46 -11.29
C ASP A 185 11.46 2.03 -9.85
N LEU A 186 10.39 1.75 -9.07
CA LEU A 186 10.46 1.20 -7.72
C LEU A 186 9.41 0.09 -7.54
N LEU A 187 9.87 -1.10 -7.14
CA LEU A 187 9.03 -2.19 -6.67
C LEU A 187 9.06 -2.21 -5.14
N LEU A 188 7.90 -1.95 -4.50
CA LEU A 188 7.68 -2.06 -3.07
C LEU A 188 7.00 -3.41 -2.82
N ALA A 189 7.76 -4.40 -2.36
CA ALA A 189 7.32 -5.79 -2.27
C ALA A 189 7.29 -6.29 -0.82
N GLU A 190 6.20 -6.96 -0.46
CA GLU A 190 6.07 -7.64 0.81
C GLU A 190 7.05 -8.81 0.92
N ALA A 191 7.63 -9.05 2.11
CA ALA A 191 8.57 -10.13 2.36
C ALA A 191 8.31 -10.74 3.75
N SER A 192 7.11 -11.30 3.92
CA SER A 192 6.66 -11.78 5.23
C SER A 192 7.21 -13.15 5.58
N PHE A 193 7.59 -13.96 4.58
CA PHE A 193 8.10 -15.30 4.77
C PHE A 193 9.62 -15.37 4.64
N ARG A 194 10.21 -16.41 5.20
CA ARG A 194 11.64 -16.74 5.07
C ARG A 194 11.81 -17.98 4.22
N SER A 195 12.83 -17.99 3.39
CA SER A 195 13.19 -19.17 2.61
C SER A 195 13.59 -20.33 3.53
N GLY A 196 13.11 -21.53 3.20
CA GLY A 196 13.41 -22.74 3.96
C GLY A 196 12.48 -23.04 5.14
N ASP A 197 11.60 -22.10 5.52
CA ASP A 197 10.53 -22.37 6.47
C ASP A 197 9.38 -23.17 5.80
N ASP A 198 8.53 -23.80 6.60
CA ASP A 198 7.31 -24.50 6.12
C ASP A 198 6.19 -23.47 5.88
N ASN A 199 6.33 -22.73 4.79
CA ASN A 199 5.44 -21.64 4.44
C ASN A 199 4.15 -22.15 3.79
N PRO A 200 2.97 -21.68 4.25
CA PRO A 200 1.72 -21.93 3.53
C PRO A 200 1.79 -21.39 2.08
N PRO A 201 1.37 -22.17 1.07
CA PRO A 201 1.37 -21.69 -0.32
C PRO A 201 0.37 -20.54 -0.52
N GLU A 202 0.61 -19.73 -1.54
CA GLU A 202 -0.32 -18.70 -2.02
C GLU A 202 -0.69 -17.64 -0.96
N LEU A 203 0.19 -17.38 0.01
CA LEU A 203 -0.09 -16.47 1.13
C LEU A 203 0.83 -15.24 1.10
N HIS A 204 2.13 -15.45 1.20
CA HIS A 204 3.15 -14.38 1.22
C HIS A 204 4.37 -14.74 0.40
N MET A 205 5.23 -13.74 0.16
CA MET A 205 6.53 -13.91 -0.49
C MET A 205 7.67 -14.01 0.53
N THR A 206 8.75 -14.65 0.10
CA THR A 206 10.06 -14.57 0.73
C THR A 206 10.89 -13.44 0.11
N GLY A 207 11.99 -13.04 0.75
CA GLY A 207 12.94 -12.13 0.14
C GLY A 207 13.45 -12.62 -1.22
N ALA A 208 13.66 -13.94 -1.35
CA ALA A 208 14.07 -14.57 -2.61
C ALA A 208 13.01 -14.42 -3.72
N ASP A 209 11.72 -14.58 -3.39
CA ASP A 209 10.63 -14.33 -4.35
C ASP A 209 10.62 -12.88 -4.82
N CYS A 210 10.78 -11.92 -3.90
CA CYS A 210 10.86 -10.50 -4.24
C CYS A 210 12.04 -10.20 -5.17
N GLY A 211 13.21 -10.80 -4.92
CA GLY A 211 14.39 -10.68 -5.78
C GLY A 211 14.12 -11.23 -7.19
N ARG A 212 13.48 -12.38 -7.30
CA ARG A 212 13.09 -12.97 -8.60
C ARG A 212 12.11 -12.08 -9.34
N THR A 213 11.05 -11.61 -8.68
CA THR A 213 10.09 -10.67 -9.28
C THR A 213 10.79 -9.39 -9.76
N ALA A 214 11.66 -8.78 -8.96
CA ALA A 214 12.42 -7.59 -9.37
C ALA A 214 13.30 -7.85 -10.60
N SER A 215 13.94 -9.03 -10.67
CA SER A 215 14.74 -9.47 -11.81
C SER A 215 13.90 -9.66 -13.07
N HIS A 216 12.77 -10.37 -12.99
CA HIS A 216 11.87 -10.62 -14.11
C HIS A 216 11.22 -9.34 -14.63
N ALA A 217 10.84 -8.46 -13.73
CA ALA A 217 10.21 -7.18 -14.05
C ALA A 217 11.19 -6.15 -14.65
N GLY A 218 12.50 -6.34 -14.50
CA GLY A 218 13.49 -5.33 -14.82
C GLY A 218 13.31 -4.07 -13.98
N ALA A 219 13.01 -4.23 -12.69
CA ALA A 219 12.77 -3.12 -11.77
C ALA A 219 14.02 -2.24 -11.61
N GLY A 220 13.84 -0.94 -11.42
CA GLY A 220 14.96 -0.02 -11.16
C GLY A 220 15.50 -0.14 -9.73
N ARG A 221 14.60 -0.42 -8.76
CA ARG A 221 14.89 -0.54 -7.33
C ARG A 221 13.86 -1.49 -6.68
N LEU A 222 14.29 -2.30 -5.72
CA LEU A 222 13.44 -3.11 -4.85
C LEU A 222 13.50 -2.56 -3.42
N VAL A 223 12.35 -2.28 -2.85
CA VAL A 223 12.20 -1.95 -1.42
C VAL A 223 11.36 -3.04 -0.78
N LEU A 224 11.96 -3.79 0.15
CA LEU A 224 11.27 -4.85 0.89
C LEU A 224 10.48 -4.25 2.03
N THR A 225 9.24 -4.66 2.18
CA THR A 225 8.31 -4.17 3.20
C THR A 225 7.52 -5.32 3.82
N HIS A 226 6.64 -5.02 4.77
CA HIS A 226 5.72 -5.97 5.38
C HIS A 226 6.44 -7.16 6.06
N VAL A 227 7.67 -6.95 6.55
CA VAL A 227 8.37 -7.95 7.34
C VAL A 227 7.76 -7.97 8.75
N PRO A 228 7.25 -9.14 9.22
CA PRO A 228 6.66 -9.24 10.56
C PRO A 228 7.67 -8.96 11.66
N PRO A 229 7.25 -8.38 12.82
CA PRO A 229 8.16 -8.03 13.92
C PRO A 229 8.92 -9.20 14.55
N TRP A 230 8.53 -10.44 14.29
CA TRP A 230 9.24 -11.64 14.77
C TRP A 230 10.35 -12.12 13.83
N HIS A 231 10.53 -11.52 12.65
CA HIS A 231 11.61 -11.81 11.73
C HIS A 231 12.68 -10.71 11.73
N ASP A 232 13.92 -11.09 11.46
CA ASP A 232 14.97 -10.12 11.16
C ASP A 232 14.84 -9.66 9.70
N PRO A 233 14.60 -8.37 9.42
CA PRO A 233 14.52 -7.89 8.06
C PRO A 233 15.79 -8.12 7.22
N ALA A 234 16.94 -8.27 7.87
CA ALA A 234 18.20 -8.54 7.18
C ALA A 234 18.20 -9.91 6.47
N ASP A 235 17.42 -10.88 6.97
CA ASP A 235 17.26 -12.18 6.31
C ASP A 235 16.58 -11.99 4.94
N ALA A 236 15.47 -11.26 4.90
CA ALA A 236 14.76 -10.98 3.65
C ALA A 236 15.64 -10.20 2.65
N GLU A 237 16.43 -9.21 3.13
CA GLU A 237 17.36 -8.47 2.29
C GLU A 237 18.45 -9.39 1.70
N ALA A 238 19.03 -10.28 2.51
CA ALA A 238 20.04 -11.22 2.06
C ALA A 238 19.49 -12.18 1.00
N GLU A 239 18.27 -12.70 1.20
CA GLU A 239 17.57 -13.57 0.26
C GLU A 239 17.32 -12.85 -1.08
N ALA A 240 16.81 -11.62 -1.05
CA ALA A 240 16.55 -10.86 -2.26
C ALA A 240 17.83 -10.57 -3.05
N ARG A 241 18.93 -10.22 -2.36
CA ARG A 241 20.25 -9.96 -2.97
C ARG A 241 20.87 -11.21 -3.58
N ALA A 242 20.52 -12.39 -3.13
CA ALA A 242 20.97 -13.65 -3.74
C ALA A 242 20.33 -13.89 -5.12
N GLU A 243 19.12 -13.38 -5.35
CA GLU A 243 18.36 -13.56 -6.60
C GLU A 243 18.47 -12.37 -7.57
N TRP A 244 18.82 -11.19 -7.07
CA TRP A 244 18.87 -9.97 -7.87
C TRP A 244 20.03 -9.04 -7.49
N SER A 245 20.81 -8.62 -8.48
CA SER A 245 21.97 -7.76 -8.29
C SER A 245 21.70 -6.24 -8.32
N GLY A 246 20.44 -5.86 -8.54
CA GLY A 246 20.04 -4.45 -8.52
C GLY A 246 19.95 -3.87 -7.09
N PRO A 247 19.55 -2.59 -6.96
CA PRO A 247 19.45 -1.93 -5.66
C PRO A 247 18.32 -2.51 -4.80
N VAL A 248 18.67 -3.17 -3.68
CA VAL A 248 17.73 -3.69 -2.68
C VAL A 248 17.86 -2.89 -1.40
N GLU A 249 16.72 -2.48 -0.85
CA GLU A 249 16.62 -1.72 0.41
C GLU A 249 15.50 -2.29 1.29
N LEU A 250 15.60 -2.08 2.60
CA LEU A 250 14.53 -2.37 3.55
C LEU A 250 13.70 -1.12 3.80
N ALA A 251 12.38 -1.23 3.72
CA ALA A 251 11.47 -0.16 4.13
C ALA A 251 11.67 0.14 5.62
N ARG A 252 11.70 1.43 5.95
CA ARG A 252 11.77 1.93 7.34
C ARG A 252 10.75 3.04 7.51
N ALA A 253 10.03 3.04 8.62
CA ALA A 253 9.06 4.10 8.91
C ALA A 253 9.76 5.47 8.87
N GLY A 254 9.18 6.41 8.14
CA GLY A 254 9.71 7.75 7.90
C GLY A 254 10.69 7.87 6.73
N ALA A 255 11.12 6.77 6.11
CA ALA A 255 11.95 6.84 4.90
C ALA A 255 11.17 7.41 3.72
N THR A 256 11.86 8.16 2.86
CA THR A 256 11.31 8.77 1.64
C THR A 256 12.10 8.38 0.41
N TYR A 257 11.41 8.21 -0.71
CA TYR A 257 12.00 7.87 -2.00
C TYR A 257 11.44 8.81 -3.07
N ASP A 258 12.31 9.55 -3.74
CA ASP A 258 11.95 10.24 -4.97
C ASP A 258 12.08 9.25 -6.15
N ILE A 259 11.01 9.14 -6.95
CA ILE A 259 10.84 8.14 -8.01
C ILE A 259 10.89 8.81 -9.38
#